data_65c0a5ddcedb634b3572161f495fd2fc
#
_entry.id   65c0a5ddcedb634b3572161f495fd2fc
#
_cell.length_a   1.000
_cell.length_b   1.000
_cell.length_c   1.000
_cell.angle_alpha   90.00
_cell.angle_beta   90.00
_cell.angle_gamma   90.00
#
_symmetry.space_group_name_H-M   'P 1'
#
loop_
_entity.id
_entity.type
_entity.pdbx_description
1 polymer ?
#
loop_
_entity_poly.entity_id
_entity_poly.type
_entity_poly.pdbx_seq_one_letter_code
_entity_poly.pdbx_strand_id
1 'polypeptide(L)'
;MGINTDIEAVDDIFQEGKVVDGFVLGKEVHRGGMASLFSATKAGIDIPILLKIPRVGRDQPVESLIGFETELTILRSLKSPYVPKYLGSGNMATRPYIAMERVEGRPLEDYIKEGKVFTIDEVVRIGADLAQAVQSLHSQDAIHLDIKPENILVDDKGKLTLIDFGLSHHARYPDLLAEEMRKGVGSAPYISPEQVAGIRSDSRSDIFSIGVIMYELLTGELPFGNPQTMSGLRRRMWAEPFPLRAIRREIPRWLQEVVLRCLEPRAADRYQSAARLRQVLRDPEGVTLTERADRVEPPSFWENLKGMFKAAGYEPSPSPRPSMGNFDAPLMIAAIDTRQSDEDLRERMQITAKNLLQAYPESRLVCLSTISSTPTFEGNQENETASGIVRGHLVQLMDWAKPLKLPPERISYHVLEALDPASRIVEFAKDNDASLILIGASHKLPNKVTPWRTSMTKIVEEAPCSVHIVRT
;
A
#
# COMPACT_ATOMS: atom_id res chain seq x y z
N MET A 1 16.42 38.18 -13.38
CA MET A 1 17.57 37.29 -13.23
C MET A 1 16.99 35.87 -13.06
N GLY A 2 17.03 35.09 -14.13
CA GLY A 2 16.48 33.76 -14.15
C GLY A 2 17.31 32.83 -13.28
N ILE A 3 16.66 32.13 -12.38
CA ILE A 3 17.23 30.98 -11.68
C ILE A 3 17.13 29.82 -12.67
N ASN A 4 18.20 29.63 -13.41
CA ASN A 4 18.41 28.41 -14.20
C ASN A 4 18.83 27.32 -13.19
N THR A 5 17.91 26.65 -12.59
CA THR A 5 18.19 25.39 -11.88
C THR A 5 18.28 24.32 -12.96
N ASP A 6 19.49 23.99 -13.36
CA ASP A 6 19.82 22.79 -14.09
C ASP A 6 19.36 21.61 -13.22
N ILE A 7 18.15 21.11 -13.49
CA ILE A 7 17.69 19.82 -12.99
C ILE A 7 18.45 18.81 -13.87
N GLU A 8 19.63 18.38 -13.40
CA GLU A 8 20.26 17.17 -13.94
C GLU A 8 19.18 16.12 -14.06
N ALA A 9 19.01 15.55 -15.24
CA ALA A 9 18.03 14.50 -15.46
C ALA A 9 18.29 13.41 -14.41
N VAL A 10 17.25 12.92 -13.74
CA VAL A 10 17.36 11.92 -12.65
C VAL A 10 18.20 10.72 -13.11
N ASP A 11 18.16 10.39 -14.40
CA ASP A 11 18.95 9.33 -15.03
C ASP A 11 20.47 9.60 -15.01
N ASP A 12 20.93 10.86 -14.94
CA ASP A 12 22.36 11.19 -14.89
C ASP A 12 22.95 11.07 -13.48
N ILE A 13 22.12 11.10 -12.46
CA ILE A 13 22.54 10.99 -11.05
C ILE A 13 22.74 9.51 -10.66
N PHE A 14 21.93 8.61 -11.22
CA PHE A 14 21.91 7.20 -10.86
C PHE A 14 22.58 6.33 -11.93
N GLN A 15 23.91 6.35 -11.96
CA GLN A 15 24.74 5.54 -12.86
C GLN A 15 25.76 4.74 -12.06
N GLU A 16 26.22 3.61 -12.62
CA GLU A 16 27.28 2.80 -12.02
C GLU A 16 28.52 3.65 -11.71
N GLY A 17 29.06 3.49 -10.51
CA GLY A 17 30.22 4.25 -10.01
C GLY A 17 29.90 5.61 -9.38
N LYS A 18 28.68 6.15 -9.54
CA LYS A 18 28.27 7.40 -8.87
C LYS A 18 28.06 7.19 -7.38
N VAL A 19 28.26 8.27 -6.61
CA VAL A 19 28.04 8.29 -5.17
C VAL A 19 26.80 9.13 -4.85
N VAL A 20 25.81 8.54 -4.20
CA VAL A 20 24.58 9.20 -3.78
C VAL A 20 24.42 9.03 -2.27
N ASP A 21 24.48 10.12 -1.52
CA ASP A 21 24.36 10.14 -0.05
C ASP A 21 25.25 9.10 0.67
N GLY A 22 26.47 8.90 0.12
CA GLY A 22 27.47 7.96 0.61
C GLY A 22 27.27 6.51 0.13
N PHE A 23 26.23 6.22 -0.65
CA PHE A 23 26.08 4.94 -1.35
C PHE A 23 26.82 5.00 -2.68
N VAL A 24 27.74 4.08 -2.92
CA VAL A 24 28.41 3.90 -4.21
C VAL A 24 27.58 2.93 -5.02
N LEU A 25 27.04 3.39 -6.15
CA LEU A 25 26.21 2.59 -7.04
C LEU A 25 27.06 1.56 -7.81
N GLY A 26 26.62 0.33 -7.80
CA GLY A 26 27.13 -0.74 -8.65
C GLY A 26 26.25 -0.92 -9.88
N LYS A 27 26.20 -2.16 -10.40
CA LYS A 27 25.42 -2.51 -11.58
C LYS A 27 23.91 -2.40 -11.33
N GLU A 28 23.19 -2.00 -12.37
CA GLU A 28 21.75 -2.19 -12.42
C GLU A 28 21.43 -3.69 -12.45
N VAL A 29 20.75 -4.20 -11.42
CA VAL A 29 20.45 -5.64 -11.27
C VAL A 29 19.08 -5.98 -11.83
N HIS A 30 18.17 -5.00 -11.90
CA HIS A 30 16.85 -5.17 -12.50
C HIS A 30 16.29 -3.83 -12.95
N ARG A 31 15.55 -3.84 -14.07
CA ARG A 31 14.81 -2.70 -14.59
C ARG A 31 13.36 -3.07 -14.80
N GLY A 32 12.52 -2.68 -13.84
CA GLY A 32 11.07 -2.85 -13.92
C GLY A 32 10.33 -1.69 -14.57
N GLY A 33 9.02 -1.80 -14.68
CA GLY A 33 8.15 -0.73 -15.19
C GLY A 33 8.15 0.53 -14.31
N MET A 34 8.17 0.37 -12.98
CA MET A 34 8.01 1.45 -12.01
C MET A 34 9.32 1.91 -11.37
N ALA A 35 10.34 1.04 -11.29
CA ALA A 35 11.62 1.33 -10.66
C ALA A 35 12.78 0.57 -11.28
N SER A 36 13.98 1.13 -11.15
CA SER A 36 15.27 0.46 -11.40
C SER A 36 15.92 0.08 -10.08
N LEU A 37 16.52 -1.10 -10.03
CA LEU A 37 17.22 -1.62 -8.86
C LEU A 37 18.74 -1.67 -9.14
N PHE A 38 19.51 -0.99 -8.30
CA PHE A 38 20.97 -0.99 -8.38
C PHE A 38 21.58 -1.68 -7.17
N SER A 39 22.60 -2.50 -7.39
CA SER A 39 23.48 -2.91 -6.30
C SER A 39 24.23 -1.70 -5.77
N ALA A 40 24.53 -1.68 -4.48
CA ALA A 40 25.31 -0.59 -3.90
C ALA A 40 26.17 -1.04 -2.73
N THR A 41 27.15 -0.20 -2.37
CA THR A 41 27.97 -0.34 -1.17
C THR A 41 27.99 0.98 -0.39
N LYS A 42 28.18 0.91 0.92
CA LYS A 42 28.34 2.10 1.77
C LYS A 42 29.31 1.79 2.90
N ALA A 43 30.24 2.71 3.17
CA ALA A 43 31.18 2.57 4.28
C ALA A 43 30.43 2.39 5.62
N GLY A 44 30.85 1.39 6.40
CA GLY A 44 30.20 1.05 7.68
C GLY A 44 28.93 0.20 7.58
N ILE A 45 28.59 -0.31 6.38
CA ILE A 45 27.51 -1.27 6.17
C ILE A 45 28.07 -2.50 5.47
N ASP A 46 28.17 -3.62 6.18
CA ASP A 46 28.79 -4.85 5.69
C ASP A 46 27.82 -5.85 5.02
N ILE A 47 26.53 -5.48 4.93
CA ILE A 47 25.52 -6.31 4.25
C ILE A 47 25.33 -5.85 2.80
N PRO A 48 24.97 -6.76 1.87
CA PRO A 48 24.64 -6.39 0.50
C PRO A 48 23.50 -5.36 0.45
N ILE A 49 23.66 -4.31 -0.36
CA ILE A 49 22.71 -3.21 -0.47
C ILE A 49 22.05 -3.19 -1.84
N LEU A 50 20.77 -2.90 -1.86
CA LEU A 50 19.96 -2.61 -3.03
C LEU A 50 19.41 -1.19 -2.95
N LEU A 51 19.61 -0.38 -3.99
CA LEU A 51 18.91 0.88 -4.16
C LEU A 51 17.77 0.71 -5.16
N LYS A 52 16.53 0.94 -4.70
CA LYS A 52 15.34 1.04 -5.55
C LYS A 52 15.13 2.50 -5.89
N ILE A 53 15.14 2.82 -7.18
CA ILE A 53 15.04 4.18 -7.70
C ILE A 53 13.78 4.25 -8.56
N PRO A 54 12.80 5.09 -8.24
CA PRO A 54 11.58 5.19 -9.04
C PRO A 54 11.92 5.77 -10.41
N ARG A 55 11.31 5.22 -11.44
CA ARG A 55 11.41 5.78 -12.79
C ARG A 55 10.50 6.99 -12.87
N VAL A 56 11.10 8.16 -12.90
CA VAL A 56 10.40 9.45 -13.04
C VAL A 56 10.56 9.91 -14.48
N GLY A 57 9.59 9.60 -15.34
CA GLY A 57 9.60 9.99 -16.76
C GLY A 57 8.27 10.65 -17.16
N ARG A 58 8.24 11.28 -18.34
CA ARG A 58 7.05 11.98 -18.87
C ARG A 58 5.83 11.06 -19.02
N ASP A 59 6.06 9.75 -19.13
CA ASP A 59 5.03 8.73 -19.41
C ASP A 59 4.73 7.82 -18.19
N GLN A 60 5.25 8.14 -17.01
CA GLN A 60 5.03 7.30 -15.81
C GLN A 60 3.75 7.71 -15.08
N PRO A 61 2.88 6.74 -14.72
CA PRO A 61 1.67 7.01 -13.95
C PRO A 61 2.01 7.60 -12.57
N VAL A 62 1.19 8.52 -12.09
CA VAL A 62 1.31 9.13 -10.75
C VAL A 62 1.26 8.04 -9.65
N GLU A 63 0.51 6.97 -9.91
CA GLU A 63 0.36 5.79 -9.05
C GLU A 63 1.69 5.12 -8.71
N SER A 64 2.65 5.14 -9.64
CA SER A 64 3.99 4.59 -9.40
C SER A 64 4.76 5.33 -8.31
N LEU A 65 4.58 6.65 -8.24
CA LEU A 65 5.22 7.48 -7.22
C LEU A 65 4.54 7.32 -5.86
N ILE A 66 3.22 7.21 -5.86
CA ILE A 66 2.42 6.94 -4.65
C ILE A 66 2.80 5.57 -4.07
N GLY A 67 2.87 4.54 -4.90
CA GLY A 67 3.31 3.21 -4.48
C GLY A 67 4.73 3.20 -3.91
N PHE A 68 5.64 3.98 -4.51
CA PHE A 68 7.00 4.13 -4.01
C PHE A 68 7.07 4.84 -2.65
N GLU A 69 6.27 5.89 -2.43
CA GLU A 69 6.16 6.58 -1.14
C GLU A 69 5.55 5.67 -0.07
N THR A 70 4.54 4.89 -0.44
CA THR A 70 3.93 3.87 0.41
C THR A 70 4.98 2.85 0.85
N GLU A 71 5.74 2.29 -0.10
CA GLU A 71 6.79 1.31 0.18
C GLU A 71 7.86 1.88 1.11
N LEU A 72 8.33 3.11 0.85
CA LEU A 72 9.28 3.79 1.71
C LEU A 72 8.78 3.91 3.15
N THR A 73 7.54 4.36 3.31
CA THR A 73 6.92 4.59 4.62
C THR A 73 6.77 3.28 5.39
N ILE A 74 6.27 2.24 4.73
CA ILE A 74 6.06 0.91 5.30
C ILE A 74 7.40 0.27 5.67
N LEU A 75 8.32 0.15 4.71
CA LEU A 75 9.60 -0.53 4.92
C LEU A 75 10.42 0.13 6.05
N ARG A 76 10.35 1.45 6.16
CA ARG A 76 11.00 2.20 7.23
C ARG A 76 10.42 1.93 8.61
N SER A 77 9.12 1.65 8.71
CA SER A 77 8.41 1.39 9.97
C SER A 77 8.59 -0.05 10.47
N LEU A 78 8.87 -1.00 9.55
CA LEU A 78 8.91 -2.43 9.86
C LEU A 78 10.24 -2.87 10.49
N LYS A 79 10.12 -3.69 11.52
CA LYS A 79 11.24 -4.40 12.15
C LYS A 79 10.93 -5.90 12.13
N SER A 80 11.29 -6.57 11.06
CA SER A 80 10.96 -7.98 10.85
C SER A 80 12.10 -8.71 10.14
N PRO A 81 12.43 -9.95 10.53
CA PRO A 81 13.41 -10.76 9.81
C PRO A 81 12.88 -11.33 8.48
N TYR A 82 11.62 -11.06 8.16
CA TYR A 82 10.92 -11.54 6.96
C TYR A 82 10.76 -10.46 5.90
N VAL A 83 11.38 -9.29 6.07
CA VAL A 83 11.39 -8.19 5.11
C VAL A 83 12.82 -7.66 4.94
N PRO A 84 13.14 -7.03 3.81
CA PRO A 84 14.44 -6.38 3.64
C PRO A 84 14.65 -5.30 4.71
N LYS A 85 15.85 -5.24 5.28
CA LYS A 85 16.19 -4.21 6.25
C LYS A 85 16.27 -2.85 5.56
N TYR A 86 15.54 -1.86 6.05
CA TYR A 86 15.69 -0.48 5.61
C TYR A 86 17.05 0.09 6.03
N LEU A 87 17.77 0.76 5.11
CA LEU A 87 19.12 1.29 5.32
C LEU A 87 19.19 2.82 5.11
N GLY A 88 18.19 3.40 4.44
CA GLY A 88 18.14 4.82 4.17
C GLY A 88 17.26 5.15 2.98
N SER A 89 17.03 6.44 2.75
CA SER A 89 16.29 6.94 1.58
C SER A 89 16.77 8.31 1.18
N GLY A 90 16.59 8.65 -0.08
CA GLY A 90 16.82 9.96 -0.61
C GLY A 90 15.65 10.92 -0.38
N ASN A 91 15.84 12.16 -0.77
CA ASN A 91 14.79 13.16 -0.76
C ASN A 91 13.81 12.90 -1.93
N MET A 92 12.54 12.64 -1.62
CA MET A 92 11.50 12.33 -2.60
C MET A 92 11.34 13.39 -3.70
N ALA A 93 11.58 14.67 -3.36
CA ALA A 93 11.43 15.77 -4.30
C ALA A 93 12.62 15.95 -5.27
N THR A 94 13.84 15.66 -4.83
CA THR A 94 15.06 15.95 -5.59
C THR A 94 15.78 14.70 -6.08
N ARG A 95 15.93 13.70 -5.20
CA ARG A 95 16.66 12.45 -5.47
C ARG A 95 15.97 11.28 -4.79
N PRO A 96 14.83 10.81 -5.32
CA PRO A 96 14.08 9.71 -4.71
C PRO A 96 14.83 8.39 -4.86
N TYR A 97 15.11 7.71 -3.76
CA TYR A 97 15.55 6.31 -3.71
C TYR A 97 15.22 5.68 -2.36
N ILE A 98 15.11 4.37 -2.33
CA ILE A 98 15.08 3.55 -1.12
C ILE A 98 16.32 2.68 -1.12
N ALA A 99 17.14 2.78 -0.06
CA ALA A 99 18.25 1.88 0.20
C ALA A 99 17.79 0.81 1.19
N MET A 100 17.95 -0.45 0.80
CA MET A 100 17.54 -1.60 1.58
C MET A 100 18.56 -2.74 1.47
N GLU A 101 18.43 -3.71 2.34
CA GLU A 101 19.16 -4.97 2.24
C GLU A 101 18.85 -5.66 0.91
N ARG A 102 19.89 -6.08 0.19
CA ARG A 102 19.72 -6.98 -0.94
C ARG A 102 19.56 -8.39 -0.43
N VAL A 103 18.32 -8.84 -0.36
CA VAL A 103 17.98 -10.20 0.06
C VAL A 103 18.43 -11.20 -1.01
N GLU A 104 19.10 -12.25 -0.60
CA GLU A 104 19.42 -13.39 -1.46
C GLU A 104 18.22 -14.32 -1.56
N GLY A 105 18.04 -14.95 -2.71
CA GLY A 105 16.93 -15.87 -2.95
C GLY A 105 16.34 -15.71 -4.34
N ARG A 106 15.49 -16.66 -4.71
CA ARG A 106 14.75 -16.66 -5.97
C ARG A 106 13.27 -16.42 -5.69
N PRO A 107 12.55 -15.68 -6.55
CA PRO A 107 11.10 -15.60 -6.48
C PRO A 107 10.45 -16.98 -6.49
N LEU A 108 9.43 -17.16 -5.66
CA LEU A 108 8.65 -18.41 -5.66
C LEU A 108 7.99 -18.66 -7.03
N GLU A 109 7.69 -17.57 -7.76
CA GLU A 109 7.17 -17.60 -9.13
C GLU A 109 8.10 -18.36 -10.10
N ASP A 110 9.42 -18.21 -9.95
CA ASP A 110 10.38 -18.88 -10.84
C ASP A 110 10.27 -20.39 -10.75
N TYR A 111 10.08 -20.93 -9.53
CA TYR A 111 9.88 -22.36 -9.34
C TYR A 111 8.58 -22.85 -9.97
N ILE A 112 7.50 -22.03 -9.91
CA ILE A 112 6.21 -22.34 -10.54
C ILE A 112 6.37 -22.34 -12.07
N LYS A 113 7.02 -21.32 -12.63
CA LYS A 113 7.28 -21.20 -14.09
C LYS A 113 8.15 -22.33 -14.65
N GLU A 114 9.10 -22.83 -13.85
CA GLU A 114 9.92 -23.99 -14.18
C GLU A 114 9.15 -25.31 -14.09
N GLY A 115 7.89 -25.30 -13.69
CA GLY A 115 7.04 -26.48 -13.56
C GLY A 115 7.39 -27.37 -12.37
N LYS A 116 8.00 -26.81 -11.31
CA LYS A 116 8.29 -27.56 -10.09
C LYS A 116 7.00 -28.10 -9.48
N VAL A 117 6.93 -29.41 -9.29
CA VAL A 117 5.88 -30.06 -8.51
C VAL A 117 6.29 -30.07 -7.04
N PHE A 118 5.53 -29.35 -6.24
CA PHE A 118 5.78 -29.25 -4.79
C PHE A 118 5.18 -30.48 -4.07
N THR A 119 5.92 -30.98 -3.09
CA THR A 119 5.39 -31.98 -2.17
C THR A 119 4.41 -31.32 -1.20
N ILE A 120 3.52 -32.13 -0.59
CA ILE A 120 2.56 -31.63 0.41
C ILE A 120 3.30 -30.98 1.57
N ASP A 121 4.37 -31.60 2.07
CA ASP A 121 5.16 -31.09 3.20
C ASP A 121 5.86 -29.76 2.85
N GLU A 122 6.37 -29.60 1.62
CA GLU A 122 6.92 -28.32 1.16
C GLU A 122 5.84 -27.23 1.18
N VAL A 123 4.64 -27.49 0.68
CA VAL A 123 3.56 -26.50 0.67
C VAL A 123 3.10 -26.16 2.08
N VAL A 124 2.96 -27.14 2.95
CA VAL A 124 2.61 -26.90 4.37
C VAL A 124 3.66 -26.03 5.05
N ARG A 125 4.96 -26.31 4.81
CA ARG A 125 6.05 -25.49 5.34
C ARG A 125 5.99 -24.06 4.79
N ILE A 126 5.88 -23.90 3.46
CA ILE A 126 5.78 -22.60 2.80
C ILE A 126 4.60 -21.80 3.36
N GLY A 127 3.42 -22.42 3.46
CA GLY A 127 2.22 -21.78 4.02
C GLY A 127 2.40 -21.35 5.47
N ALA A 128 3.03 -22.19 6.31
CA ALA A 128 3.29 -21.86 7.71
C ALA A 128 4.31 -20.72 7.86
N ASP A 129 5.35 -20.71 7.02
CA ASP A 129 6.37 -19.67 7.04
C ASP A 129 5.87 -18.34 6.49
N LEU A 130 5.01 -18.37 5.43
CA LEU A 130 4.27 -17.19 4.96
C LEU A 130 3.35 -16.64 6.04
N ALA A 131 2.57 -17.49 6.70
CA ALA A 131 1.70 -17.07 7.80
C ALA A 131 2.51 -16.46 8.97
N GLN A 132 3.73 -16.94 9.24
CA GLN A 132 4.64 -16.34 10.23
C GLN A 132 5.14 -14.97 9.78
N ALA A 133 5.55 -14.84 8.51
CA ALA A 133 6.02 -13.57 7.94
C ALA A 133 4.90 -12.52 7.99
N VAL A 134 3.71 -12.87 7.54
CA VAL A 134 2.53 -12.02 7.54
C VAL A 134 2.11 -11.63 8.98
N GLN A 135 2.14 -12.57 9.93
CA GLN A 135 1.87 -12.24 11.34
C GLN A 135 2.86 -11.22 11.89
N SER A 136 4.12 -11.29 11.47
CA SER A 136 5.14 -10.30 11.86
C SER A 136 4.84 -8.90 11.34
N LEU A 137 4.17 -8.76 10.18
CA LEU A 137 3.69 -7.49 9.65
C LEU A 137 2.44 -7.03 10.41
N HIS A 138 1.44 -7.90 10.55
CA HIS A 138 0.18 -7.60 11.21
C HIS A 138 0.36 -7.15 12.67
N SER A 139 1.34 -7.73 13.38
CA SER A 139 1.68 -7.30 14.75
C SER A 139 2.29 -5.90 14.82
N GLN A 140 2.67 -5.33 13.70
CA GLN A 140 3.18 -3.97 13.54
C GLN A 140 2.21 -3.08 12.77
N ASP A 141 0.92 -3.43 12.74
CA ASP A 141 -0.17 -2.70 12.10
C ASP A 141 -0.03 -2.54 10.57
N ALA A 142 0.79 -3.37 9.92
CA ALA A 142 0.99 -3.38 8.48
C ALA A 142 0.32 -4.58 7.81
N ILE A 143 -0.34 -4.36 6.69
CA ILE A 143 -0.99 -5.37 5.83
C ILE A 143 -0.30 -5.30 4.47
N HIS A 144 0.10 -6.44 3.92
CA HIS A 144 0.87 -6.47 2.68
C HIS A 144 0.03 -6.14 1.43
N LEU A 145 -1.15 -6.76 1.30
CA LEU A 145 -2.14 -6.58 0.23
C LEU A 145 -1.70 -6.95 -1.20
N ASP A 146 -0.45 -7.38 -1.40
CA ASP A 146 0.07 -7.87 -2.69
C ASP A 146 0.95 -9.11 -2.49
N ILE A 147 0.47 -10.05 -1.67
CA ILE A 147 1.14 -11.34 -1.48
C ILE A 147 0.90 -12.20 -2.69
N LYS A 148 1.99 -12.47 -3.44
CA LYS A 148 2.02 -13.28 -4.66
C LYS A 148 3.38 -13.94 -4.82
N PRO A 149 3.52 -14.99 -5.65
CA PRO A 149 4.78 -15.71 -5.81
C PRO A 149 5.97 -14.84 -6.22
N GLU A 150 5.75 -13.77 -6.99
CA GLU A 150 6.79 -12.81 -7.41
C GLU A 150 7.37 -12.03 -6.24
N ASN A 151 6.54 -11.76 -5.21
CA ASN A 151 6.91 -10.95 -4.04
C ASN A 151 7.43 -11.80 -2.86
N ILE A 152 7.70 -13.09 -3.08
CA ILE A 152 8.20 -14.02 -2.08
C ILE A 152 9.56 -14.56 -2.55
N LEU A 153 10.64 -14.11 -1.92
CA LEU A 153 11.96 -14.67 -2.16
C LEU A 153 12.19 -15.89 -1.26
N VAL A 154 12.75 -16.94 -1.84
CA VAL A 154 13.15 -18.17 -1.14
C VAL A 154 14.64 -18.33 -1.29
N ASP A 155 15.38 -18.32 -0.18
CA ASP A 155 16.81 -18.56 -0.18
C ASP A 155 17.15 -20.09 -0.26
N ASP A 156 18.42 -20.41 -0.43
CA ASP A 156 18.91 -21.80 -0.52
C ASP A 156 18.64 -22.64 0.75
N LYS A 157 18.37 -21.99 1.87
CA LYS A 157 17.99 -22.63 3.15
C LYS A 157 16.48 -22.78 3.30
N GLY A 158 15.72 -22.29 2.34
CA GLY A 158 14.26 -22.28 2.34
C GLY A 158 13.64 -21.19 3.22
N LYS A 159 14.41 -20.18 3.67
CA LYS A 159 13.87 -19.01 4.37
C LYS A 159 13.11 -18.13 3.38
N LEU A 160 11.93 -17.69 3.80
CA LEU A 160 11.10 -16.77 3.03
C LEU A 160 11.34 -15.31 3.43
N THR A 161 11.35 -14.44 2.44
CA THR A 161 11.36 -12.98 2.64
C THR A 161 10.32 -12.34 1.73
N LEU A 162 9.45 -11.53 2.31
CA LEU A 162 8.46 -10.73 1.59
C LEU A 162 9.11 -9.45 1.09
N ILE A 163 8.85 -9.11 -0.17
CA ILE A 163 9.37 -7.91 -0.82
C ILE A 163 8.21 -7.14 -1.48
N ASP A 164 8.48 -5.89 -1.84
CA ASP A 164 7.55 -4.99 -2.55
C ASP A 164 6.30 -4.62 -1.73
N PHE A 165 6.42 -3.52 -1.01
CA PHE A 165 5.36 -2.96 -0.15
C PHE A 165 4.60 -1.82 -0.82
N GLY A 166 4.72 -1.65 -2.13
CA GLY A 166 4.11 -0.56 -2.88
C GLY A 166 2.58 -0.52 -2.83
N LEU A 167 1.92 -1.66 -2.56
CA LEU A 167 0.47 -1.76 -2.39
C LEU A 167 0.04 -1.97 -0.93
N SER A 168 0.95 -1.94 0.04
CA SER A 168 0.66 -2.24 1.43
C SER A 168 -0.16 -1.13 2.11
N HIS A 169 -0.81 -1.51 3.21
CA HIS A 169 -1.54 -0.58 4.08
C HIS A 169 -0.95 -0.65 5.49
N HIS A 170 -0.92 0.48 6.17
CA HIS A 170 -0.49 0.54 7.57
C HIS A 170 -1.47 1.38 8.36
N ALA A 171 -2.06 0.83 9.43
CA ALA A 171 -3.12 1.47 10.19
C ALA A 171 -2.73 2.84 10.81
N ARG A 172 -1.43 3.12 10.93
CA ARG A 172 -0.93 4.39 11.47
C ARG A 172 -0.59 5.43 10.42
N TYR A 173 -0.66 5.09 9.14
CA TYR A 173 -0.36 6.02 8.05
C TYR A 173 -1.58 6.18 7.14
N PRO A 174 -1.74 7.35 6.50
CA PRO A 174 -2.80 7.55 5.53
C PRO A 174 -2.71 6.55 4.38
N ASP A 175 -3.85 6.05 3.93
CA ASP A 175 -3.93 5.17 2.77
C ASP A 175 -3.99 6.00 1.48
N LEU A 176 -2.81 6.19 0.87
CA LEU A 176 -2.66 6.96 -0.36
C LEU A 176 -3.24 6.25 -1.59
N LEU A 177 -3.35 4.93 -1.51
CA LEU A 177 -3.77 4.08 -2.62
C LEU A 177 -5.27 3.76 -2.58
N ALA A 178 -6.01 4.23 -1.57
CA ALA A 178 -7.43 3.93 -1.43
C ALA A 178 -8.25 4.28 -2.68
N GLU A 179 -7.90 5.36 -3.38
CA GLU A 179 -8.56 5.75 -4.63
C GLU A 179 -8.16 4.90 -5.83
N GLU A 180 -6.85 4.62 -5.95
CA GLU A 180 -6.32 3.84 -7.05
C GLU A 180 -6.86 2.41 -7.05
N MET A 181 -7.06 1.85 -5.86
CA MET A 181 -7.62 0.50 -5.68
C MET A 181 -9.11 0.40 -6.05
N ARG A 182 -9.84 1.52 -6.16
CA ARG A 182 -11.21 1.51 -6.71
C ARG A 182 -11.26 0.98 -8.16
N LYS A 183 -10.13 1.00 -8.86
CA LYS A 183 -9.98 0.48 -10.23
C LYS A 183 -9.52 -0.99 -10.29
N GLY A 184 -9.39 -1.68 -9.15
CA GLY A 184 -8.97 -3.08 -9.09
C GLY A 184 -7.49 -3.29 -9.40
N VAL A 185 -6.62 -2.45 -8.87
CA VAL A 185 -5.17 -2.56 -8.99
C VAL A 185 -4.64 -3.67 -8.09
N GLY A 186 -3.76 -4.49 -8.60
CA GLY A 186 -3.11 -5.60 -7.90
C GLY A 186 -2.97 -6.83 -8.80
N SER A 187 -2.25 -7.83 -8.32
CA SER A 187 -2.06 -9.09 -9.05
C SER A 187 -3.33 -9.91 -9.04
N ALA A 188 -4.11 -9.75 -10.10
CA ALA A 188 -5.49 -10.22 -10.25
C ALA A 188 -5.81 -11.63 -9.69
N PRO A 189 -4.95 -12.66 -9.81
CA PRO A 189 -5.25 -13.99 -9.27
C PRO A 189 -5.32 -14.03 -7.74
N TYR A 190 -4.52 -13.21 -7.02
CA TYR A 190 -4.28 -13.32 -5.58
C TYR A 190 -5.06 -12.32 -4.73
N ILE A 191 -5.70 -11.32 -5.36
CA ILE A 191 -6.52 -10.28 -4.69
C ILE A 191 -7.69 -10.90 -3.94
N SER A 192 -7.94 -10.44 -2.71
CA SER A 192 -9.07 -10.88 -1.88
C SER A 192 -10.42 -10.26 -2.30
N PRO A 193 -11.57 -10.85 -1.92
CA PRO A 193 -12.89 -10.28 -2.14
C PRO A 193 -13.06 -8.85 -1.60
N GLU A 194 -12.58 -8.58 -0.39
CA GLU A 194 -12.64 -7.26 0.24
C GLU A 194 -11.80 -6.21 -0.52
N GLN A 195 -10.64 -6.59 -1.05
CA GLN A 195 -9.85 -5.70 -1.90
C GLN A 195 -10.59 -5.38 -3.21
N VAL A 196 -11.30 -6.36 -3.80
CA VAL A 196 -12.17 -6.11 -4.98
C VAL A 196 -13.30 -5.15 -4.62
N ALA A 197 -13.75 -5.13 -3.37
CA ALA A 197 -14.73 -4.17 -2.84
C ALA A 197 -14.10 -2.83 -2.40
N GLY A 198 -12.79 -2.63 -2.61
CA GLY A 198 -12.07 -1.39 -2.26
C GLY A 198 -11.64 -1.28 -0.81
N ILE A 199 -11.69 -2.37 -0.02
CA ILE A 199 -11.28 -2.37 1.38
C ILE A 199 -9.85 -2.83 1.49
N ARG A 200 -9.01 -2.00 2.11
CA ARG A 200 -7.58 -2.23 2.27
C ARG A 200 -7.14 -2.45 3.72
N SER A 201 -8.03 -2.21 4.67
CA SER A 201 -7.74 -2.26 6.12
C SER A 201 -7.97 -3.62 6.77
N ASP A 202 -8.34 -4.66 6.01
CA ASP A 202 -8.59 -5.99 6.56
C ASP A 202 -7.37 -6.91 6.40
N SER A 203 -6.71 -7.24 7.50
CA SER A 203 -5.52 -8.11 7.53
C SER A 203 -5.79 -9.54 7.04
N ARG A 204 -7.06 -9.97 7.02
CA ARG A 204 -7.46 -11.29 6.51
C ARG A 204 -7.38 -11.38 4.98
N SER A 205 -7.15 -10.27 4.29
CA SER A 205 -6.83 -10.24 2.86
C SER A 205 -5.53 -11.00 2.57
N ASP A 206 -4.50 -10.81 3.41
CA ASP A 206 -3.24 -11.53 3.26
C ASP A 206 -3.42 -13.05 3.49
N ILE A 207 -4.35 -13.44 4.39
CA ILE A 207 -4.69 -14.85 4.62
C ILE A 207 -5.33 -15.48 3.38
N PHE A 208 -6.20 -14.73 2.68
CA PHE A 208 -6.78 -15.18 1.42
C PHE A 208 -5.68 -15.40 0.36
N SER A 209 -4.76 -14.47 0.21
CA SER A 209 -3.64 -14.59 -0.75
C SER A 209 -2.74 -15.78 -0.44
N ILE A 210 -2.46 -16.07 0.85
CA ILE A 210 -1.76 -17.30 1.26
C ILE A 210 -2.54 -18.53 0.82
N GLY A 211 -3.88 -18.53 0.99
CA GLY A 211 -4.76 -19.62 0.55
C GLY A 211 -4.67 -19.86 -0.96
N VAL A 212 -4.64 -18.78 -1.78
CA VAL A 212 -4.48 -18.87 -3.24
C VAL A 212 -3.12 -19.48 -3.59
N ILE A 213 -2.04 -19.04 -2.97
CA ILE A 213 -0.69 -19.57 -3.21
C ILE A 213 -0.62 -21.06 -2.84
N MET A 214 -1.13 -21.44 -1.66
CA MET A 214 -1.13 -22.84 -1.26
C MET A 214 -1.94 -23.71 -2.22
N TYR A 215 -3.09 -23.21 -2.68
CA TYR A 215 -3.91 -23.90 -3.67
C TYR A 215 -3.12 -24.13 -4.97
N GLU A 216 -2.49 -23.09 -5.50
CA GLU A 216 -1.69 -23.13 -6.73
C GLU A 216 -0.50 -24.10 -6.59
N LEU A 217 0.26 -24.03 -5.50
CA LEU A 217 1.40 -24.93 -5.26
C LEU A 217 0.99 -26.41 -5.11
N LEU A 218 -0.23 -26.67 -4.58
CA LEU A 218 -0.76 -28.02 -4.41
C LEU A 218 -1.31 -28.62 -5.70
N THR A 219 -1.92 -27.80 -6.55
CA THR A 219 -2.70 -28.26 -7.70
C THR A 219 -2.08 -27.91 -9.05
N GLY A 220 -1.20 -26.90 -9.10
CA GLY A 220 -0.70 -26.31 -10.35
C GLY A 220 -1.72 -25.38 -11.02
N GLU A 221 -2.87 -25.11 -10.38
CA GLU A 221 -3.95 -24.29 -10.91
C GLU A 221 -4.33 -23.15 -9.98
N LEU A 222 -4.88 -22.07 -10.53
CA LEU A 222 -5.40 -20.94 -9.74
C LEU A 222 -6.87 -21.19 -9.37
N PRO A 223 -7.29 -21.01 -8.10
CA PRO A 223 -8.64 -21.36 -7.63
C PRO A 223 -9.76 -20.59 -8.33
N PHE A 224 -9.48 -19.39 -8.81
CA PHE A 224 -10.44 -18.54 -9.53
C PHE A 224 -9.97 -18.18 -10.94
N GLY A 225 -8.93 -18.87 -11.45
CA GLY A 225 -8.29 -18.59 -12.72
C GLY A 225 -7.53 -17.26 -12.72
N ASN A 226 -7.15 -16.79 -13.91
CA ASN A 226 -6.45 -15.51 -14.12
C ASN A 226 -7.42 -14.47 -14.73
N PRO A 227 -8.19 -13.73 -13.92
CA PRO A 227 -9.20 -12.82 -14.43
C PRO A 227 -8.57 -11.58 -15.07
N GLN A 228 -9.03 -11.23 -16.28
CA GLN A 228 -8.61 -10.05 -17.01
C GLN A 228 -9.66 -8.92 -16.98
N THR A 229 -10.78 -9.13 -16.30
CA THR A 229 -11.91 -8.19 -16.23
C THR A 229 -12.40 -8.05 -14.79
N MET A 230 -13.04 -6.93 -14.46
CA MET A 230 -13.68 -6.70 -13.16
C MET A 230 -14.77 -7.75 -12.86
N SER A 231 -15.49 -8.20 -13.88
CA SER A 231 -16.48 -9.28 -13.74
C SER A 231 -15.80 -10.59 -13.31
N GLY A 232 -14.67 -10.93 -13.93
CA GLY A 232 -13.86 -12.08 -13.53
C GLY A 232 -13.29 -11.95 -12.10
N LEU A 233 -12.83 -10.74 -11.73
CA LEU A 233 -12.37 -10.45 -10.36
C LEU A 233 -13.48 -10.66 -9.33
N ARG A 234 -14.68 -10.18 -9.59
CA ARG A 234 -15.84 -10.32 -8.68
C ARG A 234 -16.26 -11.78 -8.46
N ARG A 235 -15.87 -12.71 -9.33
CA ARG A 235 -16.22 -14.13 -9.20
C ARG A 235 -15.79 -14.69 -7.84
N ARG A 236 -14.66 -14.28 -7.27
CA ARG A 236 -14.17 -14.72 -5.95
C ARG A 236 -15.06 -14.31 -4.77
N MET A 237 -16.00 -13.36 -4.99
CA MET A 237 -16.96 -12.94 -3.96
C MET A 237 -18.10 -13.96 -3.76
N TRP A 238 -18.27 -14.92 -4.70
CA TRP A 238 -19.38 -15.85 -4.67
C TRP A 238 -19.07 -17.27 -5.17
N ALA A 239 -18.05 -17.43 -6.02
CA ALA A 239 -17.72 -18.74 -6.57
C ALA A 239 -16.87 -19.53 -5.57
N GLU A 240 -17.22 -20.77 -5.38
CA GLU A 240 -16.39 -21.70 -4.65
C GLU A 240 -15.28 -22.24 -5.57
N PRO A 241 -14.04 -22.35 -5.09
CA PRO A 241 -12.96 -22.97 -5.86
C PRO A 241 -13.21 -24.48 -6.05
N PHE A 242 -12.58 -25.05 -7.07
CA PHE A 242 -12.57 -26.51 -7.23
C PHE A 242 -11.95 -27.15 -5.99
N PRO A 243 -12.50 -28.26 -5.47
CA PRO A 243 -11.88 -28.98 -4.36
C PRO A 243 -10.50 -29.49 -4.75
N LEU A 244 -9.47 -29.25 -3.93
CA LEU A 244 -8.10 -29.66 -4.21
C LEU A 244 -7.99 -31.18 -4.44
N ARG A 245 -8.76 -31.97 -3.66
CA ARG A 245 -8.77 -33.44 -3.74
C ARG A 245 -9.47 -33.98 -4.98
N ALA A 246 -10.22 -33.15 -5.69
CA ALA A 246 -10.72 -33.48 -7.03
C ALA A 246 -9.60 -33.45 -8.08
N ILE A 247 -8.60 -32.58 -7.88
CA ILE A 247 -7.43 -32.42 -8.77
C ILE A 247 -6.31 -33.38 -8.35
N ARG A 248 -5.96 -33.35 -7.07
CA ARG A 248 -4.85 -34.15 -6.50
C ARG A 248 -5.32 -34.93 -5.27
N ARG A 249 -5.71 -36.18 -5.48
CA ARG A 249 -6.42 -37.00 -4.49
C ARG A 249 -5.63 -37.32 -3.21
N GLU A 250 -4.30 -37.27 -3.30
CA GLU A 250 -3.39 -37.51 -2.17
C GLU A 250 -3.36 -36.38 -1.14
N ILE A 251 -3.92 -35.21 -1.44
CA ILE A 251 -3.99 -34.09 -0.50
C ILE A 251 -4.80 -34.53 0.72
N PRO A 252 -4.24 -34.39 1.95
CA PRO A 252 -4.96 -34.74 3.17
C PRO A 252 -6.23 -33.91 3.36
N ARG A 253 -7.24 -34.55 3.97
CA ARG A 253 -8.55 -33.90 4.26
C ARG A 253 -8.38 -32.61 5.05
N TRP A 254 -7.50 -32.62 6.06
CA TRP A 254 -7.24 -31.46 6.90
C TRP A 254 -6.63 -30.29 6.10
N LEU A 255 -5.74 -30.59 5.14
CA LEU A 255 -5.08 -29.56 4.34
C LEU A 255 -6.07 -28.91 3.36
N GLN A 256 -6.95 -29.71 2.74
CA GLN A 256 -8.05 -29.18 1.94
C GLN A 256 -8.95 -28.26 2.77
N GLU A 257 -9.34 -28.69 3.99
CA GLU A 257 -10.13 -27.84 4.90
C GLU A 257 -9.44 -26.50 5.16
N VAL A 258 -8.14 -26.53 5.48
CA VAL A 258 -7.36 -25.33 5.80
C VAL A 258 -7.31 -24.37 4.59
N VAL A 259 -6.96 -24.87 3.41
CA VAL A 259 -6.83 -24.06 2.21
C VAL A 259 -8.16 -23.47 1.77
N LEU A 260 -9.23 -24.29 1.70
CA LEU A 260 -10.55 -23.81 1.33
C LEU A 260 -11.11 -22.79 2.33
N ARG A 261 -10.81 -22.97 3.63
CA ARG A 261 -11.20 -21.99 4.64
C ARG A 261 -10.48 -20.64 4.45
N CYS A 262 -9.21 -20.62 4.04
CA CYS A 262 -8.54 -19.36 3.68
C CYS A 262 -9.21 -18.65 2.50
N LEU A 263 -9.83 -19.42 1.58
CA LEU A 263 -10.46 -18.93 0.36
C LEU A 263 -11.96 -18.56 0.53
N GLU A 264 -12.50 -18.61 1.75
CA GLU A 264 -13.88 -18.18 2.01
C GLU A 264 -14.10 -16.73 1.53
N PRO A 265 -15.20 -16.45 0.82
CA PRO A 265 -15.50 -15.10 0.35
C PRO A 265 -15.58 -14.08 1.49
N ARG A 266 -16.24 -14.45 2.60
CA ARG A 266 -16.37 -13.57 3.77
C ARG A 266 -15.15 -13.72 4.67
N ALA A 267 -14.46 -12.62 4.94
CA ALA A 267 -13.28 -12.60 5.81
C ALA A 267 -13.57 -13.15 7.23
N ALA A 268 -14.80 -13.00 7.74
CA ALA A 268 -15.22 -13.53 9.04
C ALA A 268 -15.19 -15.08 9.11
N ASP A 269 -15.34 -15.76 7.98
CA ASP A 269 -15.38 -17.22 7.91
C ASP A 269 -13.98 -17.83 7.74
N ARG A 270 -12.95 -17.00 7.49
CA ARG A 270 -11.54 -17.38 7.40
C ARG A 270 -10.90 -17.54 8.78
N TYR A 271 -9.61 -17.88 8.82
CA TYR A 271 -8.80 -17.71 10.02
C TYR A 271 -8.71 -16.22 10.37
N GLN A 272 -8.91 -15.89 11.67
CA GLN A 272 -8.97 -14.50 12.11
C GLN A 272 -7.60 -13.84 12.34
N SER A 273 -6.52 -14.64 12.26
CA SER A 273 -5.14 -14.15 12.28
C SER A 273 -4.22 -15.12 11.53
N ALA A 274 -3.13 -14.59 11.00
CA ALA A 274 -2.09 -15.39 10.37
C ALA A 274 -1.40 -16.31 11.40
N ALA A 275 -1.33 -15.90 12.67
CA ALA A 275 -0.85 -16.76 13.74
C ALA A 275 -1.69 -18.03 13.89
N ARG A 276 -3.03 -17.91 13.80
CA ARG A 276 -3.93 -19.08 13.87
C ARG A 276 -3.78 -19.99 12.64
N LEU A 277 -3.63 -19.41 11.45
CA LEU A 277 -3.35 -20.18 10.25
C LEU A 277 -2.04 -20.97 10.40
N ARG A 278 -0.96 -20.31 10.85
CA ARG A 278 0.32 -20.98 11.11
C ARG A 278 0.18 -22.12 12.11
N GLN A 279 -0.55 -21.91 13.19
CA GLN A 279 -0.77 -22.94 14.23
C GLN A 279 -1.41 -24.20 13.63
N VAL A 280 -2.50 -24.07 12.87
CA VAL A 280 -3.20 -25.23 12.29
C VAL A 280 -2.38 -25.94 11.20
N LEU A 281 -1.52 -25.22 10.47
CA LEU A 281 -0.60 -25.83 9.50
C LEU A 281 0.49 -26.64 10.18
N ARG A 282 0.89 -26.29 11.41
CA ARG A 282 1.90 -27.01 12.19
C ARG A 282 1.35 -28.10 13.08
N ASP A 283 0.06 -28.01 13.41
CA ASP A 283 -0.66 -28.98 14.24
C ASP A 283 -1.96 -29.42 13.53
N PRO A 284 -1.86 -30.35 12.59
CA PRO A 284 -3.00 -30.84 11.83
C PRO A 284 -4.10 -31.52 12.67
N GLU A 285 -3.73 -32.07 13.84
CA GLU A 285 -4.68 -32.77 14.72
C GLU A 285 -5.72 -31.79 15.32
N GLY A 286 -5.34 -30.51 15.47
CA GLY A 286 -6.22 -29.44 15.93
C GLY A 286 -7.18 -28.88 14.87
N VAL A 287 -7.21 -29.42 13.64
CA VAL A 287 -8.08 -28.94 12.56
C VAL A 287 -9.47 -29.55 12.68
N THR A 288 -10.47 -28.71 12.89
CA THR A 288 -11.88 -29.15 12.83
C THR A 288 -12.28 -29.34 11.37
N LEU A 289 -12.55 -30.58 10.99
CA LEU A 289 -13.00 -30.92 9.64
C LEU A 289 -14.50 -30.59 9.49
N THR A 290 -14.83 -29.96 8.37
CA THR A 290 -16.19 -29.68 7.93
C THR A 290 -16.48 -30.41 6.62
N GLU A 291 -17.63 -30.15 6.00
CA GLU A 291 -17.99 -30.69 4.67
C GLU A 291 -16.93 -30.32 3.59
N ARG A 292 -16.18 -29.24 3.76
CA ARG A 292 -15.08 -28.85 2.84
C ARG A 292 -14.00 -29.94 2.75
N ALA A 293 -13.71 -30.61 3.86
CA ALA A 293 -12.67 -31.65 3.93
C ALA A 293 -12.95 -32.84 3.01
N ASP A 294 -14.21 -33.14 2.79
CA ASP A 294 -14.67 -34.33 2.04
C ASP A 294 -15.12 -34.03 0.61
N ARG A 295 -15.20 -32.76 0.23
CA ARG A 295 -15.58 -32.39 -1.13
C ARG A 295 -14.57 -32.91 -2.16
N VAL A 296 -15.10 -33.61 -3.16
CA VAL A 296 -14.33 -34.12 -4.31
C VAL A 296 -15.02 -33.83 -5.63
N GLU A 297 -16.23 -33.27 -5.58
CA GLU A 297 -16.98 -32.85 -6.77
C GLU A 297 -16.96 -31.32 -6.90
N PRO A 298 -16.94 -30.81 -8.14
CA PRO A 298 -17.04 -29.37 -8.36
C PRO A 298 -18.37 -28.82 -7.83
N PRO A 299 -18.41 -27.55 -7.41
CA PRO A 299 -19.65 -26.93 -6.98
C PRO A 299 -20.66 -26.94 -8.12
N SER A 300 -21.92 -27.31 -7.80
CA SER A 300 -23.00 -27.39 -8.75
C SER A 300 -23.37 -26.01 -9.31
N PHE A 301 -24.01 -25.97 -10.48
CA PHE A 301 -24.54 -24.72 -11.06
C PHE A 301 -25.46 -23.98 -10.07
N TRP A 302 -26.28 -24.71 -9.31
CA TRP A 302 -27.21 -24.13 -8.34
C TRP A 302 -26.50 -23.55 -7.09
N GLU A 303 -25.41 -24.14 -6.66
CA GLU A 303 -24.58 -23.61 -5.56
C GLU A 303 -23.92 -22.30 -5.99
N ASN A 304 -23.35 -22.24 -7.20
CA ASN A 304 -22.80 -21.04 -7.78
C ASN A 304 -23.86 -19.94 -7.94
N LEU A 305 -25.07 -20.28 -8.37
CA LEU A 305 -26.17 -19.33 -8.52
C LEU A 305 -26.63 -18.77 -7.16
N LYS A 306 -26.75 -19.61 -6.14
CA LYS A 306 -27.02 -19.17 -4.76
C LYS A 306 -25.92 -18.26 -4.24
N GLY A 307 -24.65 -18.61 -4.51
CA GLY A 307 -23.49 -17.77 -4.17
C GLY A 307 -23.59 -16.39 -4.78
N MET A 308 -23.93 -16.29 -6.07
CA MET A 308 -24.10 -15.02 -6.79
C MET A 308 -25.20 -14.13 -6.18
N PHE A 309 -26.33 -14.70 -5.77
CA PHE A 309 -27.39 -13.96 -5.08
C PHE A 309 -26.95 -13.48 -3.68
N LYS A 310 -26.19 -14.30 -2.95
CA LYS A 310 -25.60 -13.87 -1.67
C LYS A 310 -24.58 -12.75 -1.84
N ALA A 311 -23.81 -12.74 -2.93
CA ALA A 311 -22.83 -11.70 -3.21
C ALA A 311 -23.45 -10.36 -3.61
N ALA A 312 -24.70 -10.33 -4.08
CA ALA A 312 -25.43 -9.07 -4.30
C ALA A 312 -25.65 -8.27 -3.01
N GLY A 313 -25.60 -8.97 -1.84
CA GLY A 313 -25.61 -8.37 -0.50
C GLY A 313 -24.26 -8.52 0.22
N TYR A 314 -23.15 -8.56 -0.51
CA TYR A 314 -21.83 -8.65 0.12
C TYR A 314 -21.55 -7.36 0.90
N GLU A 315 -21.68 -7.46 2.21
CA GLU A 315 -21.20 -6.44 3.13
C GLU A 315 -19.88 -6.95 3.71
N PRO A 316 -18.81 -6.15 3.58
CA PRO A 316 -17.54 -6.48 4.20
C PRO A 316 -17.70 -6.66 5.70
N SER A 317 -17.17 -7.74 6.22
CA SER A 317 -17.16 -7.93 7.68
C SER A 317 -16.31 -6.85 8.32
N PRO A 318 -16.72 -6.27 9.47
CA PRO A 318 -15.85 -5.36 10.22
C PRO A 318 -14.50 -6.03 10.43
N SER A 319 -13.42 -5.34 10.03
CA SER A 319 -12.08 -5.80 10.34
C SER A 319 -11.94 -5.87 11.86
N PRO A 320 -11.38 -6.96 12.43
CA PRO A 320 -10.92 -6.92 13.80
C PRO A 320 -9.90 -5.78 13.83
N ARG A 321 -10.24 -4.65 14.45
CA ARG A 321 -9.26 -3.61 14.70
C ARG A 321 -8.08 -4.28 15.38
N PRO A 322 -6.82 -4.07 14.90
CA PRO A 322 -5.66 -4.49 15.66
C PRO A 322 -5.90 -4.02 17.08
N SER A 323 -5.66 -4.87 18.07
CA SER A 323 -5.83 -4.50 19.46
C SER A 323 -5.11 -3.18 19.66
N MET A 324 -5.87 -2.10 19.72
CA MET A 324 -5.35 -0.76 20.03
C MET A 324 -4.72 -0.84 21.41
N GLY A 325 -3.42 -1.14 21.43
CA GLY A 325 -2.61 -0.67 22.53
C GLY A 325 -2.68 0.85 22.48
N ASN A 326 -3.24 1.48 23.50
CA ASN A 326 -3.36 2.92 23.83
C ASN A 326 -2.62 3.93 22.92
N PHE A 327 -2.88 3.94 21.61
CA PHE A 327 -2.32 4.89 20.66
C PHE A 327 -3.45 5.56 19.87
N ASP A 328 -4.28 6.31 20.59
CA ASP A 328 -5.10 7.38 20.01
C ASP A 328 -4.18 8.57 19.68
N ALA A 329 -3.16 8.34 18.86
CA ALA A 329 -2.37 9.46 18.34
C ALA A 329 -3.22 10.18 17.29
N PRO A 330 -3.77 11.38 17.57
CA PRO A 330 -4.67 12.04 16.66
C PRO A 330 -3.97 12.34 15.34
N LEU A 331 -4.61 11.99 14.22
CA LEU A 331 -4.15 12.38 12.90
C LEU A 331 -4.66 13.78 12.58
N MET A 332 -3.73 14.71 12.38
CA MET A 332 -4.05 16.09 11.98
C MET A 332 -3.75 16.28 10.51
N ILE A 333 -4.67 16.85 9.77
CA ILE A 333 -4.50 17.21 8.36
C ILE A 333 -4.31 18.71 8.25
N ALA A 334 -3.20 19.17 7.66
CA ALA A 334 -3.04 20.55 7.23
C ALA A 334 -3.31 20.62 5.72
N ALA A 335 -4.46 21.16 5.33
CA ALA A 335 -4.81 21.38 3.93
C ALA A 335 -4.21 22.71 3.46
N ILE A 336 -3.22 22.62 2.56
CA ILE A 336 -2.38 23.73 2.13
C ILE A 336 -2.64 24.00 0.65
N ASP A 337 -3.07 25.23 0.33
CA ASP A 337 -3.09 25.69 -1.06
C ASP A 337 -1.70 26.16 -1.45
N THR A 338 -0.97 25.30 -2.14
CA THR A 338 0.39 25.55 -2.60
C THR A 338 0.49 26.64 -3.67
N ARG A 339 -0.64 27.05 -4.28
CA ARG A 339 -0.70 28.13 -5.27
C ARG A 339 -0.86 29.52 -4.61
N GLN A 340 -1.13 29.54 -3.31
CA GLN A 340 -1.42 30.76 -2.58
C GLN A 340 -0.11 31.42 -2.09
N SER A 341 0.08 32.69 -2.43
CA SER A 341 1.27 33.48 -2.09
C SER A 341 1.11 34.33 -0.81
N ASP A 342 0.13 34.04 0.06
CA ASP A 342 -0.09 34.75 1.31
C ASP A 342 0.84 34.23 2.41
N GLU A 343 2.00 34.86 2.52
CA GLU A 343 3.05 34.52 3.51
C GLU A 343 2.54 34.62 4.96
N ASP A 344 1.69 35.62 5.25
CA ASP A 344 1.13 35.84 6.58
C ASP A 344 0.23 34.67 7.01
N LEU A 345 -0.62 34.20 6.08
CA LEU A 345 -1.44 33.02 6.31
C LEU A 345 -0.61 31.76 6.49
N ARG A 346 0.42 31.61 5.65
CA ARG A 346 1.36 30.50 5.71
C ARG A 346 2.03 30.41 7.09
N GLU A 347 2.59 31.52 7.58
CA GLU A 347 3.24 31.58 8.90
C GLU A 347 2.27 31.27 10.04
N ARG A 348 1.07 31.86 10.01
CA ARG A 348 0.03 31.61 11.03
C ARG A 348 -0.41 30.15 11.06
N MET A 349 -0.58 29.52 9.90
CA MET A 349 -0.87 28.09 9.82
C MET A 349 0.25 27.25 10.41
N GLN A 350 1.51 27.58 10.14
CA GLN A 350 2.68 26.88 10.72
C GLN A 350 2.71 27.03 12.24
N ILE A 351 2.48 28.23 12.76
CA ILE A 351 2.43 28.50 14.21
C ILE A 351 1.29 27.69 14.86
N THR A 352 0.12 27.72 14.24
CA THR A 352 -1.05 26.97 14.73
C THR A 352 -0.80 25.45 14.72
N ALA A 353 -0.26 24.92 13.63
CA ALA A 353 0.11 23.51 13.55
C ALA A 353 1.13 23.13 14.63
N LYS A 354 2.15 23.96 14.84
CA LYS A 354 3.16 23.75 15.89
C LYS A 354 2.55 23.71 17.28
N ASN A 355 1.64 24.62 17.60
CA ASN A 355 0.96 24.70 18.91
C ASN A 355 0.07 23.45 19.14
N LEU A 356 -0.67 23.03 18.12
CA LEU A 356 -1.49 21.81 18.16
C LEU A 356 -0.63 20.56 18.37
N LEU A 357 0.49 20.44 17.65
CA LEU A 357 1.43 19.32 17.78
C LEU A 357 2.15 19.29 19.13
N GLN A 358 2.32 20.44 19.77
CA GLN A 358 2.85 20.52 21.15
C GLN A 358 1.81 20.12 22.19
N ALA A 359 0.54 20.48 21.97
CA ALA A 359 -0.57 20.08 22.84
C ALA A 359 -0.84 18.57 22.78
N TYR A 360 -0.55 17.94 21.63
CA TYR A 360 -0.73 16.50 21.38
C TYR A 360 0.60 15.89 20.89
N PRO A 361 1.55 15.59 21.77
CA PRO A 361 2.91 15.16 21.40
C PRO A 361 2.97 13.87 20.57
N GLU A 362 1.99 12.99 20.71
CA GLU A 362 1.90 11.73 19.95
C GLU A 362 1.23 11.91 18.58
N SER A 363 0.63 13.08 18.29
CA SER A 363 -0.08 13.31 17.03
C SER A 363 0.84 13.30 15.81
N ARG A 364 0.25 12.93 14.68
CA ARG A 364 0.89 12.93 13.37
C ARG A 364 0.27 14.01 12.51
N LEU A 365 1.08 14.60 11.62
CA LEU A 365 0.67 15.65 10.70
C LEU A 365 0.70 15.13 9.26
N VAL A 366 -0.40 15.30 8.57
CA VAL A 366 -0.53 15.14 7.13
C VAL A 366 -0.54 16.53 6.49
N CYS A 367 0.45 16.85 5.67
CA CYS A 367 0.44 18.03 4.81
C CYS A 367 -0.20 17.65 3.48
N LEU A 368 -1.36 18.21 3.19
CA LEU A 368 -2.20 17.83 2.05
C LEU A 368 -2.38 19.02 1.09
N SER A 369 -2.18 18.77 -0.20
CA SER A 369 -2.58 19.70 -1.27
C SER A 369 -3.46 18.99 -2.30
N THR A 370 -4.23 19.76 -3.08
CA THR A 370 -5.07 19.22 -4.15
C THR A 370 -4.71 19.86 -5.48
N ILE A 371 -4.70 19.05 -6.55
CA ILE A 371 -4.53 19.49 -7.94
C ILE A 371 -5.81 19.23 -8.73
N SER A 372 -6.11 20.09 -9.71
CA SER A 372 -7.31 19.93 -10.55
C SER A 372 -7.09 18.87 -11.60
N SER A 373 -8.03 17.92 -11.71
CA SER A 373 -8.04 16.88 -12.74
C SER A 373 -8.52 17.38 -14.12
N THR A 374 -8.92 18.67 -14.26
CA THR A 374 -9.32 19.22 -15.56
C THR A 374 -8.10 19.51 -16.43
N PRO A 375 -8.02 18.96 -17.67
CA PRO A 375 -7.09 19.47 -18.65
C PRO A 375 -7.50 20.90 -18.98
N THR A 376 -6.81 21.90 -18.45
CA THR A 376 -6.98 23.29 -18.87
C THR A 376 -6.46 23.40 -20.30
N PHE A 377 -7.39 23.39 -21.27
CA PHE A 377 -7.17 23.89 -22.64
C PHE A 377 -7.03 25.42 -22.60
N GLU A 378 -6.06 25.96 -21.87
CA GLU A 378 -5.70 27.38 -21.99
C GLU A 378 -4.18 27.46 -22.22
N GLY A 379 -3.90 27.94 -23.38
CA GLY A 379 -2.67 28.10 -24.09
C GLY A 379 -1.37 28.32 -23.31
N ASN A 380 -0.30 27.71 -23.84
CA ASN A 380 1.12 28.03 -23.65
C ASN A 380 1.86 27.49 -22.40
N GLN A 381 1.56 26.29 -21.92
CA GLN A 381 2.55 25.53 -21.13
C GLN A 381 2.64 24.09 -21.66
N GLU A 382 3.32 23.90 -22.77
CA GLU A 382 3.52 22.61 -23.47
C GLU A 382 4.53 21.68 -22.79
N ASN A 383 4.98 21.88 -21.52
CA ASN A 383 6.12 21.15 -21.00
C ASN A 383 6.04 20.64 -19.54
N GLU A 384 4.92 20.79 -18.82
CA GLU A 384 4.82 20.16 -17.50
C GLU A 384 3.99 18.87 -17.55
N THR A 385 4.65 17.75 -17.30
CA THR A 385 3.98 16.46 -17.15
C THR A 385 3.22 16.42 -15.82
N ALA A 386 2.14 15.61 -15.73
CA ALA A 386 1.38 15.39 -14.48
C ALA A 386 2.31 15.06 -13.30
N SER A 387 3.35 14.27 -13.53
CA SER A 387 4.40 13.94 -12.56
C SER A 387 5.21 15.17 -12.09
N GLY A 388 5.49 16.12 -12.98
CA GLY A 388 6.19 17.37 -12.64
C GLY A 388 5.34 18.29 -11.76
N ILE A 389 4.04 18.36 -12.01
CA ILE A 389 3.09 19.16 -11.23
C ILE A 389 2.99 18.59 -9.80
N VAL A 390 2.75 17.28 -9.65
CA VAL A 390 2.70 16.60 -8.34
C VAL A 390 4.00 16.83 -7.55
N ARG A 391 5.14 16.67 -8.20
CA ARG A 391 6.45 16.90 -7.59
C ARG A 391 6.62 18.35 -7.11
N GLY A 392 6.19 19.33 -7.91
CA GLY A 392 6.21 20.75 -7.52
C GLY A 392 5.40 21.00 -6.24
N HIS A 393 4.20 20.46 -6.14
CA HIS A 393 3.35 20.56 -4.95
C HIS A 393 3.98 19.86 -3.74
N LEU A 394 4.57 18.65 -3.91
CA LEU A 394 5.27 17.95 -2.82
C LEU A 394 6.43 18.76 -2.27
N VAL A 395 7.26 19.38 -3.13
CA VAL A 395 8.36 20.27 -2.70
C VAL A 395 7.82 21.43 -1.86
N GLN A 396 6.73 22.05 -2.29
CA GLN A 396 6.11 23.17 -1.56
C GLN A 396 5.53 22.73 -0.21
N LEU A 397 4.91 21.54 -0.11
CA LEU A 397 4.45 20.99 1.15
C LEU A 397 5.59 20.70 2.12
N MET A 398 6.70 20.12 1.61
CA MET A 398 7.90 19.86 2.40
C MET A 398 8.54 21.14 2.90
N ASP A 399 8.63 22.18 2.05
CA ASP A 399 9.14 23.49 2.42
C ASP A 399 8.22 24.19 3.46
N TRP A 400 6.89 24.06 3.29
CA TRP A 400 5.94 24.56 4.28
C TRP A 400 6.14 23.92 5.66
N ALA A 401 6.40 22.63 5.71
CA ALA A 401 6.53 21.88 6.96
C ALA A 401 7.92 21.99 7.62
N LYS A 402 8.94 22.43 6.88
CA LYS A 402 10.34 22.49 7.36
C LYS A 402 10.51 23.22 8.73
N PRO A 403 9.82 24.35 9.02
CA PRO A 403 9.93 25.02 10.33
C PRO A 403 9.35 24.23 11.50
N LEU A 404 8.49 23.23 11.25
CA LEU A 404 7.87 22.41 12.30
C LEU A 404 8.86 21.42 12.91
N LYS A 405 9.95 21.08 12.22
CA LYS A 405 11.04 20.20 12.67
C LYS A 405 10.52 18.85 13.24
N LEU A 406 9.47 18.29 12.63
CA LEU A 406 8.93 16.99 13.00
C LEU A 406 9.84 15.87 12.53
N PRO A 407 9.97 14.79 13.30
CA PRO A 407 10.64 13.60 12.83
C PRO A 407 9.80 12.94 11.72
N PRO A 408 10.45 12.28 10.75
CA PRO A 408 9.77 11.76 9.55
C PRO A 408 8.62 10.78 9.81
N GLU A 409 8.65 10.07 10.93
CA GLU A 409 7.57 9.18 11.37
C GLU A 409 6.30 9.90 11.83
N ARG A 410 6.38 11.21 12.05
CA ARG A 410 5.27 12.06 12.50
C ARG A 410 4.72 12.98 11.44
N ILE A 411 5.25 12.96 10.21
CA ILE A 411 4.81 13.82 9.13
C ILE A 411 4.77 13.06 7.81
N SER A 412 3.74 13.32 7.01
CA SER A 412 3.62 12.83 5.64
C SER A 412 3.10 13.93 4.72
N TYR A 413 3.33 13.77 3.40
CA TYR A 413 3.03 14.79 2.38
C TYR A 413 2.21 14.16 1.28
N HIS A 414 1.07 14.76 0.92
CA HIS A 414 0.15 14.17 -0.03
C HIS A 414 -0.38 15.21 -1.01
N VAL A 415 -0.44 14.83 -2.28
CA VAL A 415 -1.04 15.63 -3.35
C VAL A 415 -2.14 14.79 -3.97
N LEU A 416 -3.38 15.23 -3.83
CA LEU A 416 -4.56 14.53 -4.32
C LEU A 416 -5.10 15.18 -5.59
N GLU A 417 -5.43 14.37 -6.58
CA GLU A 417 -6.19 14.83 -7.75
C GLU A 417 -7.66 14.99 -7.39
N ALA A 418 -8.26 16.13 -7.75
CA ALA A 418 -9.66 16.41 -7.42
C ALA A 418 -10.33 17.32 -8.43
N LEU A 419 -11.57 17.00 -8.80
CA LEU A 419 -12.49 17.93 -9.44
C LEU A 419 -13.08 18.92 -8.41
N ASP A 420 -13.34 18.43 -7.20
CA ASP A 420 -13.79 19.21 -6.06
C ASP A 420 -12.82 19.00 -4.87
N PRO A 421 -11.92 19.96 -4.62
CA PRO A 421 -10.95 19.89 -3.53
C PRO A 421 -11.56 19.67 -2.15
N ALA A 422 -12.72 20.26 -1.87
CA ALA A 422 -13.36 20.14 -0.57
C ALA A 422 -13.84 18.73 -0.28
N SER A 423 -14.58 18.13 -1.19
CA SER A 423 -15.04 16.75 -1.08
C SER A 423 -13.87 15.81 -0.90
N ARG A 424 -12.79 16.06 -1.62
CA ARG A 424 -11.60 15.18 -1.59
C ARG A 424 -10.86 15.23 -0.26
N ILE A 425 -10.74 16.42 0.34
CA ILE A 425 -10.16 16.60 1.68
C ILE A 425 -11.03 15.91 2.74
N VAL A 426 -12.35 16.06 2.65
CA VAL A 426 -13.32 15.44 3.57
C VAL A 426 -13.27 13.91 3.46
N GLU A 427 -13.23 13.38 2.25
CA GLU A 427 -13.13 11.95 1.97
C GLU A 427 -11.82 11.38 2.54
N PHE A 428 -10.70 12.05 2.27
CA PHE A 428 -9.39 11.68 2.83
C PHE A 428 -9.41 11.68 4.36
N ALA A 429 -10.03 12.69 4.98
CA ALA A 429 -10.16 12.76 6.44
C ALA A 429 -11.00 11.61 7.01
N LYS A 430 -12.06 11.21 6.32
CA LYS A 430 -12.93 10.10 6.71
C LYS A 430 -12.23 8.75 6.57
N ASP A 431 -11.55 8.54 5.44
CA ASP A 431 -10.87 7.26 5.13
C ASP A 431 -9.69 6.99 6.06
N ASN A 432 -9.13 8.05 6.67
CA ASN A 432 -7.97 7.98 7.55
C ASN A 432 -8.27 8.28 9.03
N ASP A 433 -9.54 8.29 9.44
CA ASP A 433 -9.99 8.58 10.82
C ASP A 433 -9.31 9.85 11.39
N ALA A 434 -9.24 10.92 10.59
CA ALA A 434 -8.60 12.15 11.01
C ALA A 434 -9.33 12.78 12.21
N SER A 435 -8.56 13.30 13.16
CA SER A 435 -9.09 13.95 14.36
C SER A 435 -9.27 15.45 14.18
N LEU A 436 -8.52 16.06 13.24
CA LEU A 436 -8.56 17.51 13.01
C LEU A 436 -8.11 17.85 11.58
N ILE A 437 -8.81 18.79 10.96
CA ILE A 437 -8.43 19.44 9.71
C ILE A 437 -8.07 20.89 10.00
N LEU A 438 -6.85 21.31 9.65
CA LEU A 438 -6.37 22.68 9.68
C LEU A 438 -6.45 23.27 8.28
N ILE A 439 -7.20 24.37 8.10
CA ILE A 439 -7.35 25.07 6.82
C ILE A 439 -7.09 26.56 6.97
N GLY A 440 -6.58 27.17 5.89
CA GLY A 440 -6.29 28.61 5.84
C GLY A 440 -7.37 29.40 5.11
N ALA A 441 -7.72 30.58 5.62
CA ALA A 441 -8.64 31.55 5.02
C ALA A 441 -7.98 32.92 4.87
N SER A 442 -7.61 33.30 3.65
CA SER A 442 -7.04 34.63 3.37
C SER A 442 -8.13 35.68 3.10
N HIS A 443 -7.97 36.87 3.70
CA HIS A 443 -8.82 38.03 3.41
C HIS A 443 -8.38 38.82 2.14
N LYS A 444 -7.21 38.53 1.59
CA LYS A 444 -6.62 39.27 0.46
C LYS A 444 -7.15 38.85 -0.92
N LEU A 445 -8.14 37.97 -1.00
CA LEU A 445 -8.72 37.55 -2.27
C LEU A 445 -9.71 38.58 -2.79
N PRO A 446 -9.60 39.02 -4.07
CA PRO A 446 -10.52 39.99 -4.68
C PRO A 446 -11.94 39.44 -4.75
N ASN A 447 -12.92 40.37 -4.82
CA ASN A 447 -14.38 40.19 -4.77
C ASN A 447 -15.03 39.20 -5.77
N LYS A 448 -14.31 38.29 -6.38
CA LYS A 448 -14.84 37.19 -7.18
C LYS A 448 -15.02 35.97 -6.26
N VAL A 449 -16.20 35.38 -6.29
CA VAL A 449 -16.53 34.11 -5.66
C VAL A 449 -15.50 33.08 -6.12
N THR A 450 -14.46 32.88 -5.31
CA THR A 450 -13.41 31.91 -5.64
C THR A 450 -13.87 30.52 -5.22
N PRO A 451 -13.53 29.46 -5.96
CA PRO A 451 -13.88 28.07 -5.62
C PRO A 451 -13.51 27.69 -4.18
N TRP A 452 -12.46 28.29 -3.61
CA TRP A 452 -12.00 28.05 -2.23
C TRP A 452 -12.96 28.50 -1.13
N ARG A 453 -13.74 29.56 -1.34
CA ARG A 453 -14.71 30.00 -0.32
C ARG A 453 -15.88 29.02 -0.21
N THR A 454 -16.31 28.48 -1.32
CA THR A 454 -17.29 27.40 -1.40
C THR A 454 -16.71 26.10 -0.83
N SER A 455 -15.45 25.83 -1.07
CA SER A 455 -14.72 24.66 -0.56
C SER A 455 -14.59 24.67 0.96
N MET A 456 -14.30 25.82 1.59
CA MET A 456 -14.20 25.90 3.05
C MET A 456 -15.53 25.63 3.75
N THR A 457 -16.63 26.22 3.25
CA THR A 457 -17.97 25.99 3.81
C THR A 457 -18.30 24.50 3.76
N LYS A 458 -18.04 23.85 2.64
CA LYS A 458 -18.28 22.43 2.47
C LYS A 458 -17.43 21.57 3.41
N ILE A 459 -16.12 21.88 3.58
CA ILE A 459 -15.27 21.15 4.53
C ILE A 459 -15.83 21.28 5.95
N VAL A 460 -16.25 22.48 6.37
CA VAL A 460 -16.80 22.69 7.72
C VAL A 460 -18.12 21.94 7.94
N GLU A 461 -18.97 21.85 6.92
CA GLU A 461 -20.26 21.17 7.00
C GLU A 461 -20.16 19.65 6.94
N GLU A 462 -19.23 19.11 6.16
CA GLU A 462 -19.14 17.67 5.85
C GLU A 462 -17.99 16.94 6.56
N ALA A 463 -17.07 17.65 7.24
CA ALA A 463 -15.92 17.03 7.88
C ALA A 463 -16.33 16.03 8.97
N PRO A 464 -15.69 14.85 9.02
CA PRO A 464 -15.96 13.83 10.05
C PRO A 464 -15.33 14.17 11.41
N CYS A 465 -14.57 15.26 11.49
CA CYS A 465 -13.75 15.64 12.64
C CYS A 465 -13.76 17.15 12.88
N SER A 466 -13.02 17.62 13.88
CA SER A 466 -12.87 19.06 14.16
C SER A 466 -12.20 19.79 13.00
N VAL A 467 -12.65 21.01 12.70
CA VAL A 467 -12.04 21.88 11.69
C VAL A 467 -11.54 23.16 12.35
N HIS A 468 -10.24 23.42 12.19
CA HIS A 468 -9.59 24.63 12.68
C HIS A 468 -9.29 25.56 11.51
N ILE A 469 -9.90 26.76 11.53
CA ILE A 469 -9.73 27.74 10.45
C ILE A 469 -8.77 28.83 10.93
N VAL A 470 -7.65 28.97 10.24
CA VAL A 470 -6.66 30.04 10.44
C VAL A 470 -6.98 31.18 9.50
N ARG A 471 -7.07 32.40 10.04
CA ARG A 471 -7.36 33.61 9.26
C ARG A 471 -6.23 34.61 9.37
N THR A 472 -6.02 35.38 8.26
CA THR A 472 -5.13 36.56 8.23
C THR A 472 -5.83 37.79 8.77
#